data_46c9baad9c9958bd3263c664a203d7a1
#
_entry.id   46c9baad9c9958bd3263c664a203d7a1
#
_cell.length_a   1.000
_cell.length_b   1.000
_cell.length_c   1.000
_cell.angle_alpha   90.00
_cell.angle_beta   90.00
_cell.angle_gamma   90.00
#
_symmetry.space_group_name_H-M   'P 1'
#
loop_
_entity.id
_entity.type
_entity.pdbx_description
1 polymer ?
#
loop_
_entity_poly.entity_id
_entity_poly.type
_entity_poly.pdbx_seq_one_letter_code
_entity_poly.pdbx_strand_id
1 'polypeptide(L)'
;MNWFKYSSPQSFFPLAGKLAFWFGALALVVCAAGLYIGFFRAPTDAQQGEAYRIIFIHVPAAWMSMFLYLIMAFWAGLGLAFNTRLSGMMASAIAPTGALFTFLALWTGSLWGKPTWGTWWVWDARLTSELILLFLYFGFMALQAAIDDPRRADKAGAVLALVGVVNIPIIYFSVKWWNTLHQGASVSLTKAPTMAATMLTGMAVMAFGFWFYSIAAALMRARCIMLERERATEWVADYARRSA
;
A
#
# COMPACT_ATOMS: atom_id res chain seq x y z
N MET A 1 -8.99 27.88 10.57
CA MET A 1 -9.28 26.74 9.65
C MET A 1 -9.99 25.67 10.47
N ASN A 2 -11.22 25.27 10.10
CA ASN A 2 -11.98 24.30 10.90
C ASN A 2 -11.50 22.87 10.52
N TRP A 3 -10.54 22.34 11.26
CA TRP A 3 -9.92 21.02 11.05
C TRP A 3 -10.91 19.86 11.08
N PHE A 4 -12.03 20.02 11.80
CA PHE A 4 -13.08 19.00 11.92
C PHE A 4 -14.11 19.05 10.79
N LYS A 5 -14.01 20.00 9.85
CA LYS A 5 -14.96 20.11 8.73
C LYS A 5 -15.10 18.81 7.94
N TYR A 6 -14.00 18.08 7.78
CA TYR A 6 -13.93 16.85 6.97
C TYR A 6 -13.91 15.56 7.81
N SER A 7 -14.31 15.63 9.08
CA SER A 7 -14.37 14.45 9.96
C SER A 7 -15.60 13.57 9.75
N SER A 8 -16.61 14.03 9.01
CA SER A 8 -17.80 13.24 8.66
C SER A 8 -17.73 12.70 7.23
N PRO A 9 -18.31 11.52 6.95
CA PRO A 9 -18.39 10.96 5.60
C PRO A 9 -18.99 11.92 4.58
N GLN A 10 -20.13 12.57 4.93
CA GLN A 10 -20.84 13.52 4.06
C GLN A 10 -19.96 14.69 3.61
N SER A 11 -19.20 15.31 4.54
CA SER A 11 -18.36 16.46 4.22
C SER A 11 -17.05 16.07 3.52
N PHE A 12 -16.53 14.86 3.78
CA PHE A 12 -15.32 14.36 3.16
C PHE A 12 -15.55 13.81 1.74
N PHE A 13 -16.73 13.27 1.44
CA PHE A 13 -17.06 12.63 0.18
C PHE A 13 -16.75 13.47 -1.08
N PRO A 14 -17.14 14.77 -1.17
CA PRO A 14 -16.82 15.61 -2.33
C PRO A 14 -15.32 15.88 -2.45
N LEU A 15 -14.64 16.11 -1.32
CA LEU A 15 -13.19 16.33 -1.29
C LEU A 15 -12.44 15.07 -1.76
N ALA A 16 -12.83 13.90 -1.26
CA ALA A 16 -12.27 12.63 -1.66
C ALA A 16 -12.36 12.40 -3.18
N GLY A 17 -13.50 12.78 -3.81
CA GLY A 17 -13.66 12.67 -5.26
C GLY A 17 -12.71 13.57 -6.04
N LYS A 18 -12.57 14.83 -5.65
CA LYS A 18 -11.64 15.77 -6.29
C LYS A 18 -10.19 15.30 -6.14
N LEU A 19 -9.80 14.91 -4.94
CA LEU A 19 -8.43 14.43 -4.67
C LEU A 19 -8.14 13.12 -5.41
N ALA A 20 -9.07 12.18 -5.44
CA ALA A 20 -8.90 10.92 -6.18
C ALA A 20 -8.60 11.14 -7.66
N PHE A 21 -9.28 12.08 -8.31
CA PHE A 21 -9.02 12.44 -9.71
C PHE A 21 -7.59 12.97 -9.91
N TRP A 22 -7.17 13.96 -9.13
CA TRP A 22 -5.85 14.57 -9.27
C TRP A 22 -4.73 13.62 -8.92
N PHE A 23 -4.85 12.86 -7.82
CA PHE A 23 -3.87 11.84 -7.47
C PHE A 23 -3.82 10.70 -8.49
N GLY A 24 -4.95 10.33 -9.10
CA GLY A 24 -5.00 9.35 -10.19
C GLY A 24 -4.26 9.84 -11.44
N ALA A 25 -4.49 11.09 -11.84
CA ALA A 25 -3.78 11.71 -12.96
C ALA A 25 -2.27 11.80 -12.70
N LEU A 26 -1.87 12.24 -11.49
CA LEU A 26 -0.46 12.27 -11.07
C LEU A 26 0.16 10.87 -11.06
N ALA A 27 -0.54 9.86 -10.55
CA ALA A 27 -0.08 8.49 -10.56
C ALA A 27 0.23 8.00 -11.96
N LEU A 28 -0.68 8.24 -12.91
CA LEU A 28 -0.47 7.84 -14.31
C LEU A 28 0.77 8.47 -14.91
N VAL A 29 0.94 9.80 -14.77
CA VAL A 29 2.09 10.53 -15.34
C VAL A 29 3.39 10.11 -14.68
N VAL A 30 3.40 10.02 -13.34
CA VAL A 30 4.63 9.72 -12.58
C VAL A 30 5.04 8.26 -12.76
N CYS A 31 4.09 7.30 -12.80
CA CYS A 31 4.40 5.89 -13.11
C CYS A 31 4.93 5.76 -14.54
N ALA A 32 4.33 6.42 -15.54
CA ALA A 32 4.83 6.40 -16.91
C ALA A 32 6.25 6.96 -17.00
N ALA A 33 6.54 8.07 -16.32
CA ALA A 33 7.89 8.64 -16.24
C ALA A 33 8.88 7.68 -15.56
N GLY A 34 8.49 7.07 -14.42
CA GLY A 34 9.32 6.11 -13.70
C GLY A 34 9.65 4.87 -14.53
N LEU A 35 8.66 4.31 -15.23
CA LEU A 35 8.87 3.19 -16.17
C LEU A 35 9.78 3.61 -17.32
N TYR A 36 9.57 4.78 -17.91
CA TYR A 36 10.45 5.28 -18.98
C TYR A 36 11.91 5.41 -18.51
N ILE A 37 12.13 6.03 -17.35
CA ILE A 37 13.48 6.16 -16.79
C ILE A 37 14.08 4.79 -16.51
N GLY A 38 13.34 3.90 -15.86
CA GLY A 38 13.83 2.58 -15.44
C GLY A 38 14.13 1.64 -16.61
N PHE A 39 13.26 1.62 -17.62
CA PHE A 39 13.39 0.65 -18.72
C PHE A 39 14.18 1.17 -19.91
N PHE A 40 14.25 2.50 -20.13
CA PHE A 40 14.87 3.06 -21.33
C PHE A 40 16.07 3.97 -21.06
N ARG A 41 16.22 4.51 -19.85
CA ARG A 41 17.31 5.47 -19.51
C ARG A 41 18.32 4.91 -18.53
N ALA A 42 17.92 4.00 -17.64
CA ALA A 42 18.82 3.41 -16.67
C ALA A 42 19.82 2.47 -17.36
N PRO A 43 21.11 2.51 -16.97
CA PRO A 43 22.13 1.62 -17.55
C PRO A 43 21.85 0.18 -17.17
N THR A 44 22.35 -0.77 -17.97
CA THR A 44 22.34 -2.20 -17.65
C THR A 44 23.21 -2.48 -16.42
N ASP A 45 22.72 -3.32 -15.51
CA ASP A 45 23.51 -3.73 -14.34
C ASP A 45 24.63 -4.71 -14.73
N ALA A 46 25.83 -4.49 -14.17
CA ALA A 46 27.00 -5.28 -14.52
C ALA A 46 26.95 -6.75 -14.05
N GLN A 47 26.17 -7.03 -12.99
CA GLN A 47 26.08 -8.39 -12.42
C GLN A 47 24.80 -9.10 -12.84
N GLN A 48 23.67 -8.38 -12.88
CA GLN A 48 22.34 -8.95 -13.11
C GLN A 48 21.82 -8.75 -14.54
N GLY A 49 22.57 -8.03 -15.39
CA GLY A 49 22.13 -7.71 -16.75
C GLY A 49 20.79 -6.96 -16.74
N GLU A 50 19.90 -7.29 -17.68
CA GLU A 50 18.57 -6.65 -17.79
C GLU A 50 17.56 -7.14 -16.73
N ALA A 51 17.82 -8.29 -16.07
CA ALA A 51 16.92 -8.84 -15.05
C ALA A 51 16.75 -7.89 -13.85
N TYR A 52 17.74 -7.03 -13.58
CA TYR A 52 17.67 -6.05 -12.50
C TYR A 52 16.52 -5.05 -12.67
N ARG A 53 16.04 -4.79 -13.92
CA ARG A 53 14.99 -3.78 -14.18
C ARG A 53 13.68 -4.02 -13.41
N ILE A 54 13.48 -5.23 -12.94
CA ILE A 54 12.36 -5.56 -12.05
C ILE A 54 12.36 -4.72 -10.75
N ILE A 55 13.53 -4.17 -10.36
CA ILE A 55 13.70 -3.31 -9.18
C ILE A 55 12.77 -2.09 -9.21
N PHE A 56 12.47 -1.56 -10.41
CA PHE A 56 11.62 -0.37 -10.57
C PHE A 56 10.15 -0.63 -10.21
N ILE A 57 9.74 -1.89 -10.17
CA ILE A 57 8.40 -2.31 -9.73
C ILE A 57 8.48 -2.95 -8.34
N HIS A 58 9.43 -3.89 -8.15
CA HIS A 58 9.54 -4.70 -6.93
C HIS A 58 9.80 -3.85 -5.69
N VAL A 59 10.82 -3.00 -5.70
CA VAL A 59 11.20 -2.23 -4.52
C VAL A 59 10.14 -1.20 -4.12
N PRO A 60 9.58 -0.39 -5.05
CA PRO A 60 8.44 0.46 -4.74
C PRO A 60 7.23 -0.30 -4.20
N ALA A 61 6.92 -1.49 -4.75
CA ALA A 61 5.82 -2.32 -4.26
C ALA A 61 6.08 -2.81 -2.82
N ALA A 62 7.29 -3.28 -2.53
CA ALA A 62 7.67 -3.72 -1.19
C ALA A 62 7.67 -2.58 -0.16
N TRP A 63 8.02 -1.35 -0.56
CA TRP A 63 7.89 -0.19 0.32
C TRP A 63 6.42 0.17 0.58
N MET A 64 5.59 0.15 -0.48
CA MET A 64 4.17 0.45 -0.34
C MET A 64 3.42 -0.62 0.45
N SER A 65 3.79 -1.90 0.36
CA SER A 65 3.16 -2.97 1.15
C SER A 65 3.25 -2.68 2.65
N MET A 66 4.44 -2.37 3.14
CA MET A 66 4.69 -2.05 4.55
C MET A 66 4.10 -0.69 4.95
N PHE A 67 4.29 0.35 4.11
CA PHE A 67 3.81 1.70 4.39
C PHE A 67 2.29 1.75 4.50
N LEU A 68 1.58 1.12 3.56
CA LEU A 68 0.10 1.10 3.58
C LEU A 68 -0.44 0.29 4.76
N TYR A 69 0.29 -0.74 5.23
CA TYR A 69 -0.09 -1.44 6.44
C TYR A 69 -0.05 -0.53 7.67
N LEU A 70 1.02 0.27 7.80
CA LEU A 70 1.12 1.26 8.87
C LEU A 70 0.00 2.32 8.81
N ILE A 71 -0.31 2.83 7.60
CA ILE A 71 -1.41 3.79 7.42
C ILE A 71 -2.77 3.16 7.70
N MET A 72 -2.99 1.91 7.28
CA MET A 72 -4.21 1.15 7.61
C MET A 72 -4.35 0.97 9.12
N ALA A 73 -3.29 0.53 9.80
CA ALA A 73 -3.27 0.35 11.25
C ALA A 73 -3.46 1.67 12.01
N PHE A 74 -2.89 2.78 11.51
CA PHE A 74 -3.10 4.12 12.05
C PHE A 74 -4.58 4.52 12.01
N TRP A 75 -5.24 4.40 10.85
CA TRP A 75 -6.67 4.71 10.72
C TRP A 75 -7.53 3.77 11.55
N ALA A 76 -7.21 2.48 11.57
CA ALA A 76 -7.90 1.50 12.40
C ALA A 76 -7.77 1.82 13.90
N GLY A 77 -6.56 2.21 14.35
CA GLY A 77 -6.29 2.64 15.72
C GLY A 77 -7.04 3.92 16.10
N LEU A 78 -7.10 4.91 15.21
CA LEU A 78 -7.93 6.11 15.42
C LEU A 78 -9.42 5.75 15.54
N GLY A 79 -9.92 4.84 14.69
CA GLY A 79 -11.28 4.35 14.76
C GLY A 79 -11.59 3.67 16.09
N LEU A 80 -10.65 2.86 16.58
CA LEU A 80 -10.78 2.16 17.86
C LEU A 80 -10.74 3.13 19.05
N ALA A 81 -9.80 4.08 19.05
CA ALA A 81 -9.60 5.01 20.17
C ALA A 81 -10.70 6.07 20.28
N PHE A 82 -11.15 6.62 19.15
CA PHE A 82 -12.10 7.75 19.11
C PHE A 82 -13.49 7.37 18.61
N ASN A 83 -13.74 6.10 18.32
CA ASN A 83 -15.02 5.59 17.80
C ASN A 83 -15.52 6.36 16.56
N THR A 84 -14.62 6.76 15.67
CA THR A 84 -14.90 7.54 14.46
C THR A 84 -15.22 6.63 13.28
N ARG A 85 -16.41 6.84 12.66
CA ARG A 85 -16.85 6.02 11.50
C ARG A 85 -15.94 6.15 10.29
N LEU A 86 -15.53 7.38 9.97
CA LEU A 86 -14.68 7.64 8.80
C LEU A 86 -13.33 6.93 8.89
N SER A 87 -12.75 6.81 10.09
CA SER A 87 -11.46 6.13 10.28
C SER A 87 -11.54 4.63 9.96
N GLY A 88 -12.58 3.93 10.39
CA GLY A 88 -12.81 2.54 10.01
C GLY A 88 -13.00 2.37 8.49
N MET A 89 -13.77 3.28 7.85
CA MET A 89 -13.94 3.28 6.40
C MET A 89 -12.61 3.52 5.65
N MET A 90 -11.75 4.40 6.16
CA MET A 90 -10.42 4.65 5.58
C MET A 90 -9.50 3.42 5.70
N ALA A 91 -9.47 2.77 6.87
CA ALA A 91 -8.70 1.54 7.05
C ALA A 91 -9.15 0.45 6.06
N SER A 92 -10.47 0.23 5.93
CA SER A 92 -11.04 -0.72 4.98
C SER A 92 -10.75 -0.36 3.52
N ALA A 93 -10.69 0.94 3.19
CA ALA A 93 -10.39 1.40 1.84
C ALA A 93 -8.92 1.16 1.43
N ILE A 94 -7.99 1.19 2.38
CA ILE A 94 -6.55 1.02 2.16
C ILE A 94 -6.17 -0.45 2.00
N ALA A 95 -6.78 -1.35 2.77
CA ALA A 95 -6.40 -2.76 2.87
C ALA A 95 -6.23 -3.47 1.51
N PRO A 96 -7.14 -3.37 0.53
CA PRO A 96 -6.97 -4.07 -0.74
C PRO A 96 -5.79 -3.55 -1.57
N THR A 97 -5.46 -2.26 -1.48
CA THR A 97 -4.29 -1.69 -2.17
C THR A 97 -3.00 -2.17 -1.51
N GLY A 98 -2.95 -2.25 -0.17
CA GLY A 98 -1.82 -2.82 0.54
C GLY A 98 -1.60 -4.30 0.19
N ALA A 99 -2.68 -5.10 0.16
CA ALA A 99 -2.62 -6.51 -0.28
C ALA A 99 -2.10 -6.64 -1.71
N LEU A 100 -2.54 -5.77 -2.64
CA LEU A 100 -2.07 -5.76 -4.02
C LEU A 100 -0.55 -5.52 -4.09
N PHE A 101 -0.03 -4.53 -3.38
CA PHE A 101 1.41 -4.25 -3.38
C PHE A 101 2.22 -5.35 -2.70
N THR A 102 1.70 -5.97 -1.64
CA THR A 102 2.34 -7.13 -1.01
C THR A 102 2.41 -8.32 -1.98
N PHE A 103 1.32 -8.59 -2.70
CA PHE A 103 1.29 -9.60 -3.75
C PHE A 103 2.28 -9.28 -4.88
N LEU A 104 2.31 -8.04 -5.37
CA LEU A 104 3.26 -7.61 -6.40
C LEU A 104 4.71 -7.76 -5.94
N ALA A 105 5.02 -7.42 -4.69
CA ALA A 105 6.35 -7.59 -4.14
C ALA A 105 6.76 -9.06 -4.10
N LEU A 106 5.89 -9.95 -3.62
CA LEU A 106 6.13 -11.39 -3.60
C LEU A 106 6.30 -11.98 -5.01
N TRP A 107 5.40 -11.62 -5.93
CA TRP A 107 5.41 -12.13 -7.29
C TRP A 107 6.64 -11.66 -8.08
N THR A 108 6.90 -10.36 -8.08
CA THR A 108 8.06 -9.79 -8.76
C THR A 108 9.37 -10.23 -8.11
N GLY A 109 9.40 -10.41 -6.78
CA GLY A 109 10.53 -10.96 -6.05
C GLY A 109 10.83 -12.41 -6.47
N SER A 110 9.80 -13.24 -6.64
CA SER A 110 9.94 -14.61 -7.16
C SER A 110 10.49 -14.64 -8.59
N LEU A 111 9.97 -13.78 -9.48
CA LEU A 111 10.48 -13.62 -10.85
C LEU A 111 11.94 -13.17 -10.88
N TRP A 112 12.33 -12.27 -9.98
CA TRP A 112 13.71 -11.80 -9.87
C TRP A 112 14.64 -12.83 -9.23
N GLY A 113 14.13 -13.61 -8.26
CA GLY A 113 14.89 -14.64 -7.57
C GLY A 113 15.38 -15.76 -8.50
N LYS A 114 14.59 -16.14 -9.51
CA LYS A 114 14.97 -17.23 -10.42
C LYS A 114 16.27 -16.98 -11.19
N PRO A 115 16.46 -15.85 -11.90
CA PRO A 115 17.74 -15.57 -12.58
C PRO A 115 18.87 -15.20 -11.62
N THR A 116 18.56 -14.65 -10.41
CA THR A 116 19.58 -14.16 -9.48
C THR A 116 20.10 -15.24 -8.54
N TRP A 117 19.23 -16.11 -8.02
CA TRP A 117 19.52 -17.11 -7.00
C TRP A 117 19.24 -18.56 -7.45
N GLY A 118 18.75 -18.77 -8.67
CA GLY A 118 18.42 -20.08 -9.22
C GLY A 118 17.11 -20.68 -8.74
N THR A 119 16.38 -20.01 -7.86
CA THR A 119 15.12 -20.49 -7.28
C THR A 119 14.02 -19.44 -7.32
N TRP A 120 12.76 -19.92 -7.41
CA TRP A 120 11.58 -19.04 -7.35
C TRP A 120 11.23 -18.61 -5.93
N TRP A 121 11.53 -19.45 -4.93
CA TRP A 121 11.14 -19.27 -3.55
C TRP A 121 12.11 -19.95 -2.60
N VAL A 122 12.34 -19.30 -1.46
CA VAL A 122 12.98 -19.89 -0.28
C VAL A 122 12.20 -19.48 0.96
N TRP A 123 12.13 -20.38 1.94
CA TRP A 123 11.48 -20.10 3.22
C TRP A 123 12.44 -19.39 4.17
N ASP A 124 12.87 -18.20 3.77
CA ASP A 124 13.68 -17.34 4.62
C ASP A 124 12.81 -16.34 5.39
N ALA A 125 13.42 -15.63 6.34
CA ALA A 125 12.69 -14.68 7.19
C ALA A 125 12.09 -13.51 6.38
N ARG A 126 12.72 -13.08 5.28
CA ARG A 126 12.26 -11.96 4.46
C ARG A 126 11.01 -12.30 3.67
N LEU A 127 11.05 -13.39 2.91
CA LEU A 127 9.93 -13.80 2.07
C LEU A 127 8.75 -14.28 2.92
N THR A 128 9.04 -15.04 4.00
CA THR A 128 8.01 -15.55 4.90
C THR A 128 7.29 -14.41 5.63
N SER A 129 8.00 -13.41 6.15
CA SER A 129 7.35 -12.28 6.83
C SER A 129 6.55 -11.39 5.87
N GLU A 130 6.99 -11.22 4.60
CA GLU A 130 6.21 -10.53 3.57
C GLU A 130 4.94 -11.32 3.21
N LEU A 131 5.01 -12.65 3.15
CA LEU A 131 3.83 -13.52 2.95
C LEU A 131 2.84 -13.42 4.13
N ILE A 132 3.35 -13.36 5.36
CA ILE A 132 2.52 -13.12 6.56
C ILE A 132 1.82 -11.77 6.45
N LEU A 133 2.49 -10.73 5.93
CA LEU A 133 1.86 -9.42 5.69
C LEU A 133 0.67 -9.52 4.73
N LEU A 134 0.79 -10.31 3.67
CA LEU A 134 -0.33 -10.56 2.75
C LEU A 134 -1.51 -11.21 3.47
N PHE A 135 -1.25 -12.22 4.30
CA PHE A 135 -2.31 -12.87 5.09
C PHE A 135 -2.91 -11.96 6.15
N LEU A 136 -2.15 -11.05 6.73
CA LEU A 136 -2.69 -10.03 7.64
C LEU A 136 -3.67 -9.07 6.93
N TYR A 137 -3.35 -8.65 5.70
CA TYR A 137 -4.30 -7.89 4.89
C TYR A 137 -5.56 -8.70 4.54
N PHE A 138 -5.40 -9.96 4.13
CA PHE A 138 -6.54 -10.83 3.84
C PHE A 138 -7.38 -11.10 5.09
N GLY A 139 -6.74 -11.33 6.24
CA GLY A 139 -7.43 -11.50 7.52
C GLY A 139 -8.23 -10.27 7.91
N PHE A 140 -7.66 -9.06 7.73
CA PHE A 140 -8.39 -7.81 7.96
C PHE A 140 -9.63 -7.72 7.05
N MET A 141 -9.48 -7.97 5.75
CA MET A 141 -10.60 -7.93 4.81
C MET A 141 -11.64 -9.01 5.08
N ALA A 142 -11.21 -10.21 5.48
CA ALA A 142 -12.10 -11.31 5.85
C ALA A 142 -12.94 -10.98 7.09
N LEU A 143 -12.35 -10.35 8.12
CA LEU A 143 -13.09 -9.88 9.30
C LEU A 143 -14.13 -8.82 8.91
N GLN A 144 -13.78 -7.90 8.00
CA GLN A 144 -14.74 -6.90 7.50
C GLN A 144 -15.92 -7.54 6.75
N ALA A 145 -15.68 -8.64 6.04
CA ALA A 145 -16.71 -9.33 5.28
C ALA A 145 -17.55 -10.31 6.12
N ALA A 146 -16.98 -10.91 7.17
CA ALA A 146 -17.62 -11.95 7.96
C ALA A 146 -18.50 -11.42 9.10
N ILE A 147 -18.34 -10.17 9.51
CA ILE A 147 -19.07 -9.57 10.63
C ILE A 147 -20.11 -8.58 10.10
N ASP A 148 -21.39 -8.89 10.27
CA ASP A 148 -22.51 -8.09 9.76
C ASP A 148 -22.57 -6.66 10.33
N ASP A 149 -22.27 -6.50 11.62
CA ASP A 149 -22.25 -5.18 12.26
C ASP A 149 -20.95 -4.43 11.91
N PRO A 150 -21.02 -3.32 11.14
CA PRO A 150 -19.83 -2.61 10.68
C PRO A 150 -18.93 -2.09 11.83
N ARG A 151 -19.51 -1.74 12.99
CA ARG A 151 -18.71 -1.26 14.13
C ARG A 151 -17.95 -2.39 14.80
N ARG A 152 -18.54 -3.58 14.89
CA ARG A 152 -17.88 -4.78 15.42
C ARG A 152 -16.79 -5.23 14.44
N ALA A 153 -17.06 -5.21 13.14
CA ALA A 153 -16.10 -5.50 12.09
C ALA A 153 -14.88 -4.57 12.17
N ASP A 154 -15.13 -3.25 12.26
CA ASP A 154 -14.06 -2.25 12.38
C ASP A 154 -13.20 -2.47 13.65
N LYS A 155 -13.80 -2.80 14.79
CA LYS A 155 -13.07 -3.11 16.04
C LYS A 155 -12.23 -4.37 15.92
N ALA A 156 -12.79 -5.46 15.39
CA ALA A 156 -12.06 -6.71 15.20
C ALA A 156 -10.90 -6.53 14.21
N GLY A 157 -11.14 -5.86 13.08
CA GLY A 157 -10.11 -5.52 12.11
C GLY A 157 -9.03 -4.61 12.69
N ALA A 158 -9.40 -3.63 13.54
CA ALA A 158 -8.44 -2.74 14.19
C ALA A 158 -7.49 -3.49 15.11
N VAL A 159 -7.99 -4.43 15.91
CA VAL A 159 -7.14 -5.26 16.77
C VAL A 159 -6.15 -6.06 15.93
N LEU A 160 -6.62 -6.73 14.86
CA LEU A 160 -5.72 -7.48 13.96
C LEU A 160 -4.69 -6.57 13.30
N ALA A 161 -5.12 -5.41 12.79
CA ALA A 161 -4.21 -4.46 12.15
C ALA A 161 -3.12 -3.95 13.10
N LEU A 162 -3.48 -3.60 14.34
CA LEU A 162 -2.52 -3.10 15.35
C LEU A 162 -1.54 -4.21 15.79
N VAL A 163 -2.02 -5.42 16.05
CA VAL A 163 -1.15 -6.55 16.39
C VAL A 163 -0.20 -6.87 15.23
N GLY A 164 -0.68 -6.84 13.99
CA GLY A 164 0.13 -7.12 12.81
C GLY A 164 1.22 -6.08 12.52
N VAL A 165 1.18 -4.87 13.13
CA VAL A 165 2.26 -3.87 12.99
C VAL A 165 3.62 -4.44 13.41
N VAL A 166 3.65 -5.37 14.35
CA VAL A 166 4.89 -6.05 14.81
C VAL A 166 5.61 -6.76 13.65
N ASN A 167 4.89 -7.19 12.62
CA ASN A 167 5.48 -7.84 11.46
C ASN A 167 6.31 -6.87 10.58
N ILE A 168 6.02 -5.56 10.60
CA ILE A 168 6.72 -4.57 9.76
C ILE A 168 8.22 -4.47 10.10
N PRO A 169 8.64 -4.26 11.36
CA PRO A 169 10.07 -4.29 11.69
C PRO A 169 10.71 -5.66 11.44
N ILE A 170 9.98 -6.77 11.56
CA ILE A 170 10.49 -8.10 11.22
C ILE A 170 10.84 -8.15 9.72
N ILE A 171 9.95 -7.71 8.84
CA ILE A 171 10.23 -7.61 7.40
C ILE A 171 11.46 -6.72 7.15
N TYR A 172 11.48 -5.51 7.71
CA TYR A 172 12.53 -4.53 7.44
C TYR A 172 13.91 -5.00 7.90
N PHE A 173 14.00 -5.58 9.11
CA PHE A 173 15.26 -6.02 9.71
C PHE A 173 15.62 -7.48 9.41
N SER A 174 14.77 -8.25 8.74
CA SER A 174 14.98 -9.67 8.44
C SER A 174 16.35 -9.95 7.82
N VAL A 175 16.78 -9.12 6.86
CA VAL A 175 18.08 -9.23 6.17
C VAL A 175 19.30 -8.90 7.07
N LYS A 176 19.07 -8.33 8.26
CA LYS A 176 20.13 -8.04 9.24
C LYS A 176 20.16 -9.05 10.39
N TRP A 177 18.97 -9.58 10.74
CA TRP A 177 18.83 -10.47 11.90
C TRP A 177 19.00 -11.96 11.53
N TRP A 178 18.71 -12.32 10.28
CA TRP A 178 18.76 -13.70 9.79
C TRP A 178 19.53 -13.81 8.48
N ASN A 179 20.04 -15.01 8.22
CA ASN A 179 20.59 -15.34 6.91
C ASN A 179 19.45 -15.44 5.89
N THR A 180 19.51 -14.62 4.85
CA THR A 180 18.56 -14.64 3.74
C THR A 180 19.33 -14.54 2.43
N LEU A 181 18.74 -15.03 1.33
CA LEU A 181 19.29 -14.81 0.00
C LEU A 181 19.07 -13.37 -0.47
N HIS A 182 18.15 -12.66 0.18
CA HIS A 182 17.80 -11.31 -0.18
C HIS A 182 18.95 -10.34 0.11
N GLN A 183 19.28 -9.51 -0.87
CA GLN A 183 20.32 -8.49 -0.73
C GLN A 183 19.95 -7.46 0.34
N GLY A 184 20.95 -6.90 1.01
CA GLY A 184 20.78 -5.75 1.88
C GLY A 184 20.22 -4.54 1.11
N ALA A 185 19.57 -3.61 1.82
CA ALA A 185 18.99 -2.43 1.20
C ALA A 185 20.04 -1.59 0.47
N SER A 186 19.90 -1.42 -0.85
CA SER A 186 20.76 -0.55 -1.68
C SER A 186 20.54 0.94 -1.38
N VAL A 187 19.42 1.28 -0.74
CA VAL A 187 19.09 2.64 -0.28
C VAL A 187 18.88 2.60 1.22
N SER A 188 19.62 3.42 1.94
CA SER A 188 19.51 3.55 3.40
C SER A 188 19.60 5.03 3.80
N LEU A 189 19.10 5.36 5.00
CA LEU A 189 19.19 6.72 5.54
C LEU A 189 20.60 7.08 6.03
N THR A 190 21.48 6.08 6.21
CA THR A 190 22.78 6.24 6.87
C THR A 190 23.99 6.03 5.96
N LYS A 191 23.79 5.55 4.73
CA LYS A 191 24.85 5.27 3.75
C LYS A 191 24.46 5.76 2.38
N ALA A 192 25.45 6.16 1.59
CA ALA A 192 25.25 6.51 0.18
C ALA A 192 24.63 5.32 -0.57
N PRO A 193 23.73 5.56 -1.54
CA PRO A 193 23.15 4.50 -2.38
C PRO A 193 24.24 3.76 -3.15
N THR A 194 24.11 2.43 -3.26
CA THR A 194 25.06 1.55 -3.97
C THR A 194 24.67 1.30 -5.43
N MET A 195 23.89 2.18 -6.02
CA MET A 195 23.38 2.07 -7.40
C MET A 195 23.61 3.36 -8.19
N ALA A 196 23.56 3.28 -9.53
CA ALA A 196 23.68 4.46 -10.39
C ALA A 196 22.55 5.48 -10.10
N ALA A 197 22.86 6.77 -10.20
CA ALA A 197 21.91 7.83 -9.92
C ALA A 197 20.61 7.73 -10.75
N THR A 198 20.72 7.33 -12.02
CA THR A 198 19.55 7.14 -12.89
C THR A 198 18.68 5.98 -12.44
N MET A 199 19.27 4.88 -11.93
CA MET A 199 18.53 3.75 -11.34
C MET A 199 17.77 4.22 -10.09
N LEU A 200 18.46 4.94 -9.19
CA LEU A 200 17.84 5.50 -7.99
C LEU A 200 16.69 6.45 -8.34
N THR A 201 16.88 7.32 -9.33
CA THR A 201 15.84 8.26 -9.79
C THR A 201 14.62 7.50 -10.31
N GLY A 202 14.79 6.50 -11.19
CA GLY A 202 13.69 5.70 -11.72
C GLY A 202 12.90 4.99 -10.61
N MET A 203 13.61 4.39 -9.66
CA MET A 203 12.99 3.72 -8.52
C MET A 203 12.23 4.69 -7.60
N ALA A 204 12.81 5.86 -7.29
CA ALA A 204 12.16 6.88 -6.47
C ALA A 204 10.91 7.44 -7.16
N VAL A 205 10.98 7.75 -8.47
CA VAL A 205 9.83 8.23 -9.24
C VAL A 205 8.71 7.19 -9.24
N MET A 206 9.03 5.89 -9.43
CA MET A 206 8.03 4.81 -9.31
C MET A 206 7.42 4.72 -7.91
N ALA A 207 8.22 4.89 -6.85
CA ALA A 207 7.70 4.90 -5.47
C ALA A 207 6.69 6.03 -5.26
N PHE A 208 6.96 7.24 -5.76
CA PHE A 208 5.99 8.35 -5.73
C PHE A 208 4.75 8.06 -6.58
N GLY A 209 4.93 7.45 -7.76
CA GLY A 209 3.81 7.01 -8.60
C GLY A 209 2.89 6.03 -7.88
N PHE A 210 3.44 5.03 -7.20
CA PHE A 210 2.68 4.06 -6.41
C PHE A 210 2.02 4.70 -5.18
N TRP A 211 2.67 5.69 -4.58
CA TRP A 211 2.08 6.45 -3.48
C TRP A 211 0.85 7.25 -3.95
N PHE A 212 0.95 7.98 -5.07
CA PHE A 212 -0.19 8.70 -5.64
C PHE A 212 -1.33 7.76 -6.06
N TYR A 213 -0.99 6.61 -6.66
CA TYR A 213 -1.97 5.57 -6.96
C TYR A 213 -2.69 5.08 -5.70
N SER A 214 -1.94 4.84 -4.63
CA SER A 214 -2.50 4.36 -3.36
C SER A 214 -3.49 5.36 -2.76
N ILE A 215 -3.16 6.65 -2.81
CA ILE A 215 -4.07 7.72 -2.36
C ILE A 215 -5.33 7.73 -3.22
N ALA A 216 -5.20 7.72 -4.54
CA ALA A 216 -6.35 7.73 -5.45
C ALA A 216 -7.26 6.53 -5.24
N ALA A 217 -6.68 5.32 -5.19
CA ALA A 217 -7.42 4.07 -5.01
C ALA A 217 -8.13 4.02 -3.64
N ALA A 218 -7.44 4.42 -2.56
CA ALA A 218 -8.03 4.48 -1.23
C ALA A 218 -9.18 5.49 -1.16
N LEU A 219 -9.04 6.67 -1.74
CA LEU A 219 -10.10 7.69 -1.77
C LEU A 219 -11.31 7.25 -2.60
N MET A 220 -11.10 6.60 -3.75
CA MET A 220 -12.19 6.05 -4.55
C MET A 220 -12.95 4.97 -3.78
N ARG A 221 -12.25 4.01 -3.16
CA ARG A 221 -12.88 2.97 -2.34
C ARG A 221 -13.57 3.53 -1.10
N ALA A 222 -12.94 4.50 -0.42
CA ALA A 222 -13.57 5.17 0.71
C ALA A 222 -14.91 5.79 0.32
N ARG A 223 -15.04 6.40 -0.86
CA ARG A 223 -16.31 6.91 -1.37
C ARG A 223 -17.35 5.80 -1.57
N CYS A 224 -16.95 4.67 -2.16
CA CYS A 224 -17.86 3.52 -2.31
C CYS A 224 -18.35 3.02 -0.94
N ILE A 225 -17.43 2.85 0.02
CA ILE A 225 -17.75 2.40 1.38
C ILE A 225 -18.66 3.41 2.10
N MET A 226 -18.44 4.72 1.93
CA MET A 226 -19.32 5.75 2.50
C MET A 226 -20.75 5.64 1.95
N LEU A 227 -20.91 5.50 0.62
CA LEU A 227 -22.23 5.34 0.02
C LEU A 227 -22.93 4.07 0.50
N GLU A 228 -22.21 2.96 0.61
CA GLU A 228 -22.75 1.70 1.09
C GLU A 228 -23.16 1.75 2.56
N ARG A 229 -22.27 2.19 3.44
CA ARG A 229 -22.51 2.20 4.89
C ARG A 229 -23.51 3.28 5.33
N GLU A 230 -23.64 4.36 4.56
CA GLU A 230 -24.58 5.45 4.86
C GLU A 230 -25.79 5.49 3.91
N ARG A 231 -26.08 4.38 3.20
CA ARG A 231 -27.18 4.29 2.22
C ARG A 231 -28.55 4.72 2.73
N ALA A 232 -28.80 4.63 4.03
CA ALA A 232 -30.07 5.01 4.64
C ALA A 232 -30.12 6.49 5.07
N THR A 233 -29.09 7.30 4.77
CA THR A 233 -29.02 8.72 5.13
C THR A 233 -29.56 9.61 4.01
N GLU A 234 -30.11 10.78 4.38
CA GLU A 234 -30.63 11.75 3.41
C GLU A 234 -29.59 12.23 2.40
N TRP A 235 -28.34 12.47 2.84
CA TRP A 235 -27.31 12.98 1.94
C TRP A 235 -26.97 11.98 0.82
N VAL A 236 -27.03 10.66 1.07
CA VAL A 236 -26.84 9.63 0.03
C VAL A 236 -28.03 9.59 -0.91
N ALA A 237 -29.25 9.68 -0.40
CA ALA A 237 -30.46 9.79 -1.23
C ALA A 237 -30.43 11.03 -2.13
N ASP A 238 -29.99 12.19 -1.59
CA ASP A 238 -29.83 13.43 -2.37
C ASP A 238 -28.74 13.30 -3.44
N TYR A 239 -27.64 12.67 -3.10
CA TYR A 239 -26.56 12.39 -4.06
C TYR A 239 -27.07 11.52 -5.21
N ALA A 240 -27.79 10.43 -4.91
CA ALA A 240 -28.35 9.54 -5.94
C ALA A 240 -29.33 10.28 -6.87
N ARG A 241 -30.22 11.13 -6.33
CA ARG A 241 -31.15 11.94 -7.13
C ARG A 241 -30.46 12.93 -8.08
N ARG A 242 -29.30 13.48 -7.69
CA ARG A 242 -28.52 14.42 -8.54
C ARG A 242 -27.65 13.73 -9.59
N SER A 243 -27.41 12.44 -9.44
CA SER A 243 -26.55 11.64 -10.31
C SER A 243 -27.33 10.80 -11.33
N ALA A 244 -28.66 10.69 -11.17
CA ALA A 244 -29.61 10.10 -12.10
C ALA A 244 -30.07 11.11 -13.14
#